data_40c018b190a3777e9bfe04a07c64b2cb
#
_entry.id   40c018b190a3777e9bfe04a07c64b2cb
#
_cell.length_a   1.000
_cell.length_b   1.000
_cell.length_c   1.000
_cell.angle_alpha   90.00
_cell.angle_beta   90.00
_cell.angle_gamma   90.00
#
_symmetry.space_group_name_H-M   'P 1'
#
loop_
_entity.id
_entity.type
_entity.pdbx_description
1 polymer ?
#
loop_
_entity_poly.entity_id
_entity_poly.type
_entity_poly.pdbx_seq_one_letter_code
_entity_poly.pdbx_strand_id
1 'polypeptide(L)'
;NSITDSLFIGKNASGISIDKNSKIWILSKGDVPSSQAPKLICINPITVSIEKSISFAGGQTPWRLCINKTKDTLFYLNNGVYNFPISQSSLSSSPIISQGSKLYYGLGYNPNDNTIYVSDAIDYVQKSKIEIYTPDGTFIKSVNAGIISNSFIFD
;
A
#
# COMPACT_ATOMS: atom_id res chain seq x y z
N ASN A 1 -14.64 9.00 27.21
CA ASN A 1 -13.96 9.52 26.01
C ASN A 1 -15.02 9.81 24.96
N SER A 2 -15.18 11.06 24.55
CA SER A 2 -16.04 11.47 23.45
C SER A 2 -15.18 11.69 22.20
N ILE A 3 -15.73 11.34 21.01
CA ILE A 3 -15.12 11.75 19.74
C ILE A 3 -15.35 13.25 19.63
N THR A 4 -14.28 14.02 19.56
CA THR A 4 -14.33 15.49 19.47
C THR A 4 -14.26 15.96 18.02
N ASP A 5 -13.78 15.11 17.11
CA ASP A 5 -13.66 15.45 15.70
C ASP A 5 -13.66 14.19 14.80
N SER A 6 -14.04 14.34 13.54
CA SER A 6 -14.04 13.27 12.55
C SER A 6 -13.78 13.83 11.16
N LEU A 7 -13.09 13.03 10.33
CA LEU A 7 -12.76 13.38 8.96
C LEU A 7 -13.22 12.28 8.00
N PHE A 8 -14.04 12.63 7.01
CA PHE A 8 -14.46 11.68 6.00
C PHE A 8 -13.34 11.44 4.98
N ILE A 9 -12.81 10.21 4.96
CA ILE A 9 -11.69 9.79 4.10
C ILE A 9 -12.10 8.88 2.94
N GLY A 10 -13.39 8.74 2.67
CA GLY A 10 -13.91 7.77 1.72
C GLY A 10 -14.25 6.43 2.36
N LYS A 11 -14.61 5.45 1.55
CA LYS A 11 -15.01 4.12 2.01
C LYS A 11 -13.87 3.10 1.88
N ASN A 12 -13.92 2.06 2.71
CA ASN A 12 -13.04 0.89 2.65
C ASN A 12 -11.56 1.27 2.78
N ALA A 13 -11.18 1.98 3.86
CA ALA A 13 -9.79 2.20 4.21
C ALA A 13 -9.06 0.85 4.34
N SER A 14 -7.96 0.66 3.62
CA SER A 14 -7.24 -0.60 3.51
C SER A 14 -5.76 -0.53 3.92
N GLY A 15 -5.27 0.63 4.22
CA GLY A 15 -3.91 0.83 4.70
C GLY A 15 -3.71 2.22 5.29
N ILE A 16 -2.82 2.30 6.26
CA ILE A 16 -2.43 3.54 6.93
C ILE A 16 -0.92 3.55 7.13
N SER A 17 -0.30 4.71 6.94
CA SER A 17 1.14 4.94 7.21
C SER A 17 1.37 6.37 7.68
N ILE A 18 2.46 6.57 8.42
CA ILE A 18 2.88 7.91 8.87
C ILE A 18 4.20 8.25 8.19
N ASP A 19 4.25 9.40 7.52
CA ASP A 19 5.43 9.86 6.82
C ASP A 19 6.43 10.63 7.72
N LYS A 20 7.60 11.00 7.15
CA LYS A 20 8.65 11.73 7.87
C LYS A 20 8.23 13.13 8.34
N ASN A 21 7.14 13.68 7.81
CA ASN A 21 6.58 14.96 8.20
C ASN A 21 5.43 14.79 9.22
N SER A 22 5.29 13.59 9.81
CA SER A 22 4.21 13.23 10.74
C SER A 22 2.81 13.36 10.12
N LYS A 23 2.68 13.30 8.79
CA LYS A 23 1.39 13.25 8.10
C LYS A 23 0.89 11.82 8.02
N ILE A 24 -0.42 11.65 8.09
CA ILE A 24 -1.07 10.34 8.01
C ILE A 24 -1.50 10.11 6.56
N TRP A 25 -1.01 9.03 5.97
CA TRP A 25 -1.43 8.57 4.65
C TRP A 25 -2.40 7.40 4.77
N ILE A 26 -3.51 7.50 4.06
CA ILE A 26 -4.57 6.48 4.05
C ILE A 26 -4.84 6.07 2.62
N LEU A 27 -4.90 4.75 2.40
CA LEU A 27 -5.35 4.15 1.16
C LEU A 27 -6.80 3.70 1.33
N SER A 28 -7.70 4.30 0.56
CA SER A 28 -9.10 3.93 0.47
C SER A 28 -9.35 3.15 -0.82
N LYS A 29 -10.01 1.99 -0.73
CA LYS A 29 -10.38 1.19 -1.90
C LYS A 29 -11.57 1.76 -2.68
N GLY A 30 -12.24 2.77 -2.12
CA GLY A 30 -13.48 3.25 -2.67
C GLY A 30 -14.64 2.25 -2.49
N ASP A 31 -15.68 2.42 -3.28
CA ASP A 31 -16.88 1.59 -3.20
C ASP A 31 -17.58 1.59 -4.56
N VAL A 32 -17.54 0.46 -5.24
CA VAL A 32 -18.14 0.32 -6.58
C VAL A 32 -19.66 0.59 -6.59
N PRO A 33 -20.47 0.05 -5.64
CA PRO A 33 -21.90 0.32 -5.61
C PRO A 33 -22.27 1.81 -5.47
N SER A 34 -21.44 2.59 -4.74
CA SER A 34 -21.67 4.03 -4.58
C SER A 34 -20.84 4.90 -5.54
N SER A 35 -20.16 4.29 -6.52
CA SER A 35 -19.30 4.97 -7.50
C SER A 35 -18.18 5.82 -6.87
N GLN A 36 -17.75 5.47 -5.67
CA GLN A 36 -16.63 6.15 -5.03
C GLN A 36 -15.30 5.56 -5.50
N ALA A 37 -14.53 6.36 -6.22
CA ALA A 37 -13.20 5.96 -6.67
C ALA A 37 -12.25 5.71 -5.49
N PRO A 38 -11.31 4.76 -5.63
CA PRO A 38 -10.22 4.60 -4.69
C PRO A 38 -9.36 5.87 -4.59
N LYS A 39 -8.78 6.12 -3.41
CA LYS A 39 -7.97 7.32 -3.16
C LYS A 39 -6.77 7.03 -2.29
N LEU A 40 -5.69 7.76 -2.55
CA LEU A 40 -4.57 7.94 -1.63
C LEU A 40 -4.70 9.34 -1.00
N ILE A 41 -4.81 9.39 0.31
CA ILE A 41 -5.19 10.60 1.05
C ILE A 41 -4.10 10.91 2.07
N CYS A 42 -3.66 12.17 2.11
CA CYS A 42 -2.73 12.71 3.11
C CYS A 42 -3.49 13.63 4.06
N ILE A 43 -3.34 13.38 5.35
CA ILE A 43 -4.01 14.12 6.43
C ILE A 43 -2.97 14.78 7.32
N ASN A 44 -3.24 16.02 7.67
CA ASN A 44 -2.55 16.70 8.75
C ASN A 44 -3.25 16.34 10.09
N PRO A 45 -2.61 15.60 10.99
CA PRO A 45 -3.23 15.19 12.25
C PRO A 45 -3.41 16.33 13.26
N ILE A 46 -2.66 17.44 13.11
CA ILE A 46 -2.75 18.59 14.01
C ILE A 46 -3.98 19.43 13.69
N THR A 47 -4.20 19.71 12.39
CA THR A 47 -5.34 20.52 11.93
C THR A 47 -6.57 19.69 11.57
N VAL A 48 -6.47 18.37 11.66
CA VAL A 48 -7.52 17.40 11.28
C VAL A 48 -8.08 17.70 9.89
N SER A 49 -7.19 17.90 8.90
CA SER A 49 -7.58 18.31 7.54
C SER A 49 -6.89 17.48 6.47
N ILE A 50 -7.55 17.30 5.33
CA ILE A 50 -6.98 16.65 4.15
C ILE A 50 -6.06 17.64 3.44
N GLU A 51 -4.78 17.29 3.30
CA GLU A 51 -3.80 18.09 2.55
C GLU A 51 -3.66 17.64 1.10
N LYS A 52 -3.79 16.31 0.84
CA LYS A 52 -3.78 15.75 -0.51
C LYS A 52 -4.86 14.67 -0.64
N SER A 53 -5.52 14.62 -1.79
CA SER A 53 -6.46 13.56 -2.15
C SER A 53 -6.26 13.22 -3.62
N ILE A 54 -5.66 12.06 -3.88
CA ILE A 54 -5.28 11.60 -5.21
C ILE A 54 -6.15 10.41 -5.56
N SER A 55 -6.98 10.57 -6.60
CA SER A 55 -7.89 9.51 -7.06
C SER A 55 -7.17 8.54 -7.99
N PHE A 56 -7.47 7.26 -7.83
CA PHE A 56 -7.08 6.24 -8.80
C PHE A 56 -8.04 6.26 -9.99
N ALA A 57 -7.56 5.81 -11.16
CA ALA A 57 -8.40 5.68 -12.34
C ALA A 57 -9.49 4.61 -12.15
N GLY A 58 -10.54 4.67 -12.96
CA GLY A 58 -11.64 3.70 -12.92
C GLY A 58 -11.16 2.27 -13.14
N GLY A 59 -11.73 1.32 -12.40
CA GLY A 59 -11.38 -0.09 -12.45
C GLY A 59 -10.14 -0.50 -11.66
N GLN A 60 -9.39 0.45 -11.09
CA GLN A 60 -8.27 0.14 -10.21
C GLN A 60 -8.77 -0.24 -8.81
N THR A 61 -8.08 -1.19 -8.18
CA THR A 61 -8.44 -1.73 -6.87
C THR A 61 -7.23 -1.76 -5.94
N PRO A 62 -6.69 -0.57 -5.58
CA PRO A 62 -5.50 -0.51 -4.75
C PRO A 62 -5.79 -1.02 -3.35
N TRP A 63 -4.81 -1.70 -2.77
CA TRP A 63 -4.90 -2.20 -1.41
C TRP A 63 -3.51 -2.42 -0.83
N ARG A 64 -3.41 -2.67 0.48
CA ARG A 64 -2.14 -2.72 1.21
C ARG A 64 -1.32 -1.44 1.02
N LEU A 65 -0.85 -0.91 2.09
CA LEU A 65 -0.01 0.28 2.11
C LEU A 65 1.12 0.04 3.11
N CYS A 66 2.34 0.30 2.69
CA CYS A 66 3.48 0.39 3.58
C CYS A 66 4.36 1.57 3.18
N ILE A 67 5.35 1.88 3.99
CA ILE A 67 6.25 3.00 3.77
C ILE A 67 7.69 2.54 3.96
N ASN A 68 8.63 3.15 3.24
CA ASN A 68 10.05 2.86 3.36
C ASN A 68 10.67 3.35 4.69
N LYS A 69 11.93 2.97 4.92
CA LYS A 69 12.69 3.32 6.12
C LYS A 69 12.79 4.83 6.36
N THR A 70 12.99 5.62 5.31
CA THR A 70 13.11 7.08 5.38
C THR A 70 11.76 7.79 5.48
N LYS A 71 10.65 7.03 5.45
CA LYS A 71 9.28 7.51 5.53
C LYS A 71 8.93 8.60 4.51
N ASP A 72 9.48 8.48 3.31
CA ASP A 72 9.24 9.41 2.20
C ASP A 72 8.69 8.77 0.93
N THR A 73 8.57 7.44 0.91
CA THR A 73 8.02 6.71 -0.23
C THR A 73 7.06 5.63 0.25
N LEU A 74 5.82 5.73 -0.17
CA LEU A 74 4.78 4.74 0.05
C LEU A 74 4.85 3.64 -1.01
N PHE A 75 4.46 2.43 -0.64
CA PHE A 75 4.26 1.31 -1.56
C PHE A 75 2.86 0.75 -1.38
N TYR A 76 2.22 0.34 -2.47
CA TYR A 76 0.89 -0.24 -2.45
C TYR A 76 0.71 -1.29 -3.56
N LEU A 77 -0.24 -2.20 -3.38
CA LEU A 77 -0.65 -3.17 -4.40
C LEU A 77 -1.75 -2.58 -5.28
N ASN A 78 -1.64 -2.77 -6.60
CA ASN A 78 -2.68 -2.45 -7.58
C ASN A 78 -2.41 -3.21 -8.88
N ASN A 79 -2.66 -4.53 -8.91
CA ASN A 79 -2.21 -5.43 -9.97
C ASN A 79 -0.70 -5.34 -10.23
N GLY A 80 0.07 -5.30 -9.15
CA GLY A 80 1.50 -5.09 -9.07
C GLY A 80 1.85 -4.24 -7.87
N VAL A 81 3.13 -4.01 -7.64
CA VAL A 81 3.60 -3.09 -6.61
C VAL A 81 3.93 -1.75 -7.24
N TYR A 82 3.35 -0.72 -6.70
CA TYR A 82 3.61 0.68 -7.08
C TYR A 82 4.31 1.40 -5.95
N ASN A 83 5.09 2.39 -6.29
CA ASN A 83 5.65 3.35 -5.33
C ASN A 83 5.00 4.73 -5.50
N PHE A 84 5.01 5.49 -4.42
CA PHE A 84 4.55 6.88 -4.40
C PHE A 84 5.44 7.71 -3.47
N PRO A 85 6.43 8.42 -3.99
CA PRO A 85 7.15 9.45 -3.23
C PRO A 85 6.18 10.52 -2.70
N ILE A 86 6.23 10.84 -1.40
CA ILE A 86 5.29 11.77 -0.77
C ILE A 86 5.33 13.19 -1.33
N SER A 87 6.41 13.54 -2.03
CA SER A 87 6.57 14.82 -2.74
C SER A 87 5.75 14.91 -4.01
N GLN A 88 5.32 13.79 -4.59
CA GLN A 88 4.55 13.75 -5.82
C GLN A 88 3.09 14.15 -5.62
N SER A 89 2.45 14.57 -6.72
CA SER A 89 1.03 14.94 -6.79
C SER A 89 0.20 14.01 -7.67
N SER A 90 0.82 13.06 -8.37
CA SER A 90 0.16 12.11 -9.27
C SER A 90 0.72 10.70 -9.08
N LEU A 91 -0.13 9.69 -9.30
CA LEU A 91 0.24 8.28 -9.23
C LEU A 91 1.03 7.88 -10.48
N SER A 92 1.94 6.91 -10.32
CA SER A 92 2.63 6.30 -11.44
C SER A 92 1.64 5.50 -12.32
N SER A 93 1.84 5.52 -13.62
CA SER A 93 1.09 4.70 -14.58
C SER A 93 1.58 3.24 -14.66
N SER A 94 2.78 2.96 -14.16
CA SER A 94 3.41 1.65 -14.26
C SER A 94 3.88 1.16 -12.89
N PRO A 95 3.73 -0.16 -12.60
CA PRO A 95 4.24 -0.75 -11.37
C PRO A 95 5.78 -0.85 -11.41
N ILE A 96 6.40 -0.79 -10.24
CA ILE A 96 7.83 -1.13 -10.08
C ILE A 96 8.06 -2.64 -10.06
N ILE A 97 7.04 -3.41 -9.64
CA ILE A 97 7.03 -4.88 -9.68
C ILE A 97 5.74 -5.31 -10.38
N SER A 98 5.86 -5.89 -11.56
CA SER A 98 4.71 -6.39 -12.30
C SER A 98 4.15 -7.65 -11.64
N GLN A 99 2.84 -7.74 -11.52
CA GLN A 99 2.17 -8.92 -10.97
C GLN A 99 2.22 -10.12 -11.93
N GLY A 100 2.09 -9.89 -13.24
CA GLY A 100 1.97 -10.95 -14.22
C GLY A 100 0.79 -11.89 -13.92
N SER A 101 1.04 -13.20 -13.90
CA SER A 101 0.04 -14.22 -13.57
C SER A 101 -0.06 -14.53 -12.06
N LYS A 102 0.67 -13.82 -11.21
CA LYS A 102 0.71 -14.05 -9.76
C LYS A 102 -0.52 -13.43 -9.07
N LEU A 103 -0.82 -13.92 -7.87
CA LEU A 103 -1.87 -13.37 -7.02
C LEU A 103 -1.23 -12.67 -5.81
N TYR A 104 -0.75 -11.45 -6.00
CA TYR A 104 -0.18 -10.66 -4.92
C TYR A 104 -1.21 -10.33 -3.86
N TYR A 105 -0.93 -10.71 -2.61
CA TYR A 105 -1.88 -10.64 -1.51
C TYR A 105 -1.38 -9.86 -0.31
N GLY A 106 -0.13 -9.98 0.08
CA GLY A 106 0.51 -9.24 1.15
C GLY A 106 1.61 -8.33 0.63
N LEU A 107 1.83 -7.22 1.31
CA LEU A 107 2.90 -6.26 1.04
C LEU A 107 3.49 -5.77 2.36
N GLY A 108 4.80 -5.71 2.43
CA GLY A 108 5.53 -5.13 3.54
C GLY A 108 6.86 -4.54 3.09
N TYR A 109 7.38 -3.65 3.89
CA TYR A 109 8.71 -3.07 3.70
C TYR A 109 9.56 -3.35 4.94
N ASN A 110 10.69 -4.04 4.76
CA ASN A 110 11.63 -4.31 5.84
C ASN A 110 12.60 -3.13 5.98
N PRO A 111 12.53 -2.36 7.09
CA PRO A 111 13.40 -1.20 7.27
C PRO A 111 14.85 -1.58 7.62
N ASN A 112 15.12 -2.83 8.01
CA ASN A 112 16.46 -3.27 8.44
C ASN A 112 17.37 -3.52 7.24
N ASP A 113 16.86 -4.22 6.22
CA ASP A 113 17.62 -4.57 5.01
C ASP A 113 17.19 -3.76 3.78
N ASN A 114 16.23 -2.83 3.95
CA ASN A 114 15.74 -1.94 2.89
C ASN A 114 15.17 -2.72 1.71
N THR A 115 14.26 -3.67 1.98
CA THR A 115 13.66 -4.54 0.96
C THR A 115 12.14 -4.54 1.01
N ILE A 116 11.52 -4.85 -0.13
CA ILE A 116 10.08 -5.05 -0.29
C ILE A 116 9.78 -6.54 -0.21
N TYR A 117 8.80 -6.91 0.60
CA TYR A 117 8.25 -8.25 0.71
C TYR A 117 6.86 -8.29 0.10
N VAL A 118 6.66 -9.20 -0.86
CA VAL A 118 5.36 -9.40 -1.51
C VAL A 118 5.00 -10.87 -1.40
N SER A 119 3.79 -11.17 -0.94
CA SER A 119 3.29 -12.54 -0.95
C SER A 119 2.49 -12.81 -2.22
N ASP A 120 2.80 -13.89 -2.90
CA ASP A 120 2.00 -14.51 -3.94
C ASP A 120 1.17 -15.63 -3.31
N ALA A 121 -0.15 -15.48 -3.27
CA ALA A 121 -1.08 -16.46 -2.72
C ALA A 121 -1.30 -17.66 -3.65
N ILE A 122 -0.78 -17.60 -4.88
CA ILE A 122 -0.85 -18.63 -5.93
C ILE A 122 -2.30 -18.92 -6.33
N ASP A 123 -3.04 -19.65 -5.53
CA ASP A 123 -4.42 -20.06 -5.78
C ASP A 123 -5.29 -20.08 -4.50
N TYR A 124 -4.80 -19.48 -3.41
CA TYR A 124 -5.42 -19.46 -2.07
C TYR A 124 -5.54 -20.85 -1.39
N VAL A 125 -5.01 -21.90 -1.98
CA VAL A 125 -5.03 -23.29 -1.45
C VAL A 125 -3.62 -23.76 -1.16
N GLN A 126 -2.69 -23.50 -2.06
CA GLN A 126 -1.30 -23.85 -1.91
C GLN A 126 -0.57 -22.90 -0.94
N LYS A 127 0.61 -23.32 -0.49
CA LYS A 127 1.50 -22.47 0.28
C LYS A 127 1.94 -21.27 -0.55
N SER A 128 1.79 -20.08 0.01
CA SER A 128 2.25 -18.83 -0.59
C SER A 128 3.76 -18.83 -0.81
N LYS A 129 4.21 -18.05 -1.79
CA LYS A 129 5.61 -17.63 -1.92
C LYS A 129 5.75 -16.20 -1.45
N ILE A 130 6.75 -15.94 -0.63
CA ILE A 130 7.18 -14.58 -0.32
C ILE A 130 8.31 -14.24 -1.27
N GLU A 131 8.11 -13.24 -2.07
CA GLU A 131 9.11 -12.68 -2.97
C GLU A 131 9.71 -11.43 -2.35
N ILE A 132 11.02 -11.31 -2.43
CA ILE A 132 11.79 -10.22 -1.83
C ILE A 132 12.47 -9.45 -2.95
N TYR A 133 12.32 -8.13 -2.90
CA TYR A 133 12.79 -7.20 -3.92
C TYR A 133 13.55 -6.04 -3.29
N THR A 134 14.43 -5.42 -4.05
CA THR A 134 14.97 -4.10 -3.73
C THR A 134 13.90 -3.02 -3.87
N PRO A 135 14.08 -1.81 -3.33
CA PRO A 135 13.09 -0.73 -3.41
C PRO A 135 12.78 -0.25 -4.85
N ASP A 136 13.66 -0.51 -5.79
CA ASP A 136 13.47 -0.22 -7.23
C ASP A 136 12.76 -1.34 -7.99
N GLY A 137 12.42 -2.46 -7.32
CA GLY A 137 11.69 -3.58 -7.89
C GLY A 137 12.56 -4.69 -8.48
N THR A 138 13.88 -4.68 -8.23
CA THR A 138 14.75 -5.79 -8.66
C THR A 138 14.55 -7.00 -7.75
N PHE A 139 14.27 -8.17 -8.35
CA PHE A 139 14.08 -9.43 -7.62
C PHE A 139 15.38 -9.90 -6.92
N ILE A 140 15.27 -10.29 -5.66
CA ILE A 140 16.39 -10.83 -4.88
C ILE A 140 16.25 -12.34 -4.70
N LYS A 141 15.14 -12.78 -4.08
CA LYS A 141 14.89 -14.20 -3.78
C LYS A 141 13.42 -14.44 -3.45
N SER A 142 13.04 -15.71 -3.38
CA SER A 142 11.75 -16.12 -2.83
C SER A 142 11.91 -17.20 -1.77
N VAL A 143 10.95 -17.25 -0.84
CA VAL A 143 10.85 -18.29 0.19
C VAL A 143 9.39 -18.78 0.28
N ASN A 144 9.21 -20.04 0.67
CA ASN A 144 7.88 -20.58 0.91
C ASN A 144 7.35 -20.11 2.27
N ALA A 145 6.05 -19.89 2.35
CA ALA A 145 5.37 -19.45 3.57
C ALA A 145 4.07 -20.26 3.80
N GLY A 146 3.26 -19.85 4.76
CA GLY A 146 1.94 -20.43 4.99
C GLY A 146 0.96 -20.14 3.86
N ILE A 147 -0.24 -20.71 3.92
CA ILE A 147 -1.32 -20.46 2.97
C ILE A 147 -1.84 -19.02 3.19
N ILE A 148 -2.04 -18.28 2.12
CA ILE A 148 -2.61 -16.90 2.14
C ILE A 148 -1.84 -15.97 3.09
N SER A 149 -0.51 -15.96 3.01
CA SER A 149 0.31 -15.03 3.79
C SER A 149 -0.01 -13.59 3.39
N ASN A 150 -0.37 -12.73 4.36
CA ASN A 150 -0.92 -11.43 4.03
C ASN A 150 -0.28 -10.23 4.76
N SER A 151 0.47 -10.47 5.83
CA SER A 151 1.07 -9.42 6.64
C SER A 151 2.51 -9.74 7.00
N PHE A 152 3.30 -8.71 7.17
CA PHE A 152 4.70 -8.80 7.55
C PHE A 152 4.94 -7.91 8.76
N ILE A 153 5.70 -8.43 9.73
CA ILE A 153 6.21 -7.69 10.90
C ILE A 153 7.72 -7.85 10.87
N PHE A 154 8.42 -6.78 11.10
CA PHE A 154 9.88 -6.71 11.12
C PHE A 154 10.32 -6.08 12.44
N ASP A 155 11.20 -6.77 13.15
CA ASP A 155 11.79 -6.33 14.43
C ASP A 155 13.05 -5.51 14.19
#